data_164ac71dc94b57253c12ded32ee7cbbb
#
_entry.id   164ac71dc94b57253c12ded32ee7cbbb
#
_cell.length_a   1.000
_cell.length_b   1.000
_cell.length_c   1.000
_cell.angle_alpha   90.00
_cell.angle_beta   90.00
_cell.angle_gamma   90.00
#
_symmetry.space_group_name_H-M   'P 1'
#
loop_
_entity.id
_entity.type
_entity.pdbx_description
1 polymer ?
#
loop_
_entity_poly.entity_id
_entity_poly.type
_entity_poly.pdbx_seq_one_letter_code
_entity_poly.pdbx_strand_id
1 'polypeptide(L)'
;YVQYRGGPPGFLKVLDAQTIGYADFRGNRQYLSVGNIEADGRVALILMDYANRRRLKLWARARLVEAADDPELIRRVAIPNYPARVERAVVMTVEAFDWNCPQHITRRYTEAELAGLDAPHSQHETT
;
A
#
# COMPACT_ATOMS: atom_id res chain seq x y z
N TYR A 1 6.20 -2.91 15.74
CA TYR A 1 6.14 -4.23 15.13
C TYR A 1 5.98 -4.09 13.63
N VAL A 2 6.96 -4.53 12.90
CA VAL A 2 6.97 -4.39 11.44
C VAL A 2 6.27 -5.58 10.82
N GLN A 3 5.33 -5.32 9.91
CA GLN A 3 4.61 -6.36 9.21
C GLN A 3 4.51 -6.03 7.74
N TYR A 4 4.56 -7.07 6.92
CA TYR A 4 4.34 -6.97 5.50
C TYR A 4 2.84 -6.90 5.20
N ARG A 5 2.51 -6.03 4.25
CA ARG A 5 1.17 -5.98 3.67
C ARG A 5 1.30 -6.01 2.17
N GLY A 6 0.58 -6.89 1.54
CA GLY A 6 0.57 -6.99 0.10
C GLY A 6 -0.81 -7.27 -0.42
N GLY A 7 -0.96 -7.18 -1.72
CA GLY A 7 -2.20 -7.44 -2.42
C GLY A 7 -1.99 -7.28 -3.91
N PRO A 8 -3.04 -7.45 -4.72
CA PRO A 8 -2.93 -7.21 -6.15
C PRO A 8 -2.62 -5.75 -6.41
N PRO A 9 -2.10 -5.40 -7.61
CA PRO A 9 -1.82 -4.01 -7.95
C PRO A 9 -3.01 -3.11 -7.67
N GLY A 10 -2.74 -1.97 -7.02
CA GLY A 10 -3.77 -1.01 -6.67
C GLY A 10 -4.53 -1.30 -5.39
N PHE A 11 -4.06 -2.24 -4.57
CA PHE A 11 -4.73 -2.50 -3.29
C PHE A 11 -4.66 -1.32 -2.33
N LEU A 12 -3.58 -0.55 -2.38
CA LEU A 12 -3.45 0.66 -1.57
C LEU A 12 -4.07 1.82 -2.35
N LYS A 13 -5.11 2.42 -1.80
CA LYS A 13 -5.89 3.45 -2.47
C LYS A 13 -5.58 4.83 -1.94
N VAL A 14 -5.54 5.81 -2.81
CA VAL A 14 -5.51 7.22 -2.41
C VAL A 14 -6.96 7.68 -2.31
N LEU A 15 -7.38 8.02 -1.11
CA LEU A 15 -8.77 8.38 -0.84
C LEU A 15 -9.01 9.88 -1.00
N ASP A 16 -8.04 10.69 -0.59
CA ASP A 16 -8.02 12.13 -0.83
C ASP A 16 -6.57 12.63 -0.72
N ALA A 17 -6.38 13.94 -0.69
CA ALA A 17 -5.05 14.55 -0.74
C ALA A 17 -4.13 14.15 0.41
N GLN A 18 -4.68 13.70 1.53
CA GLN A 18 -3.88 13.33 2.72
C GLN A 18 -4.21 11.94 3.25
N THR A 19 -5.12 11.22 2.60
CA THR A 19 -5.63 9.97 3.15
C THR A 19 -5.43 8.83 2.18
N ILE A 20 -4.84 7.76 2.69
CA ILE A 20 -4.69 6.51 1.96
C ILE A 20 -5.36 5.39 2.74
N GLY A 21 -5.67 4.31 2.07
CA GLY A 21 -6.33 3.20 2.75
C GLY A 21 -6.24 1.91 1.98
N TYR A 22 -6.50 0.83 2.66
CA TYR A 22 -6.56 -0.48 2.03
C TYR A 22 -7.60 -1.35 2.71
N ALA A 23 -8.05 -2.38 1.97
CA ALA A 23 -8.99 -3.36 2.47
C ALA A 23 -8.24 -4.44 3.25
N ASP A 24 -8.78 -4.77 4.41
CA ASP A 24 -8.32 -5.92 5.18
C ASP A 24 -9.31 -7.05 4.92
N PHE A 25 -8.86 -8.09 4.26
CA PHE A 25 -9.73 -9.15 3.75
C PHE A 25 -9.98 -10.23 4.79
N ARG A 26 -11.15 -10.80 4.73
CA ARG A 26 -11.49 -11.95 5.54
C ARG A 26 -10.51 -13.09 5.22
N GLY A 27 -9.98 -13.70 6.25
CA GLY A 27 -8.95 -14.72 6.10
C GLY A 27 -7.54 -14.21 6.30
N ASN A 28 -7.33 -12.90 6.22
CA ASN A 28 -6.06 -12.32 6.61
C ASN A 28 -6.07 -12.11 8.12
N ARG A 29 -5.54 -13.06 8.85
CA ARG A 29 -5.66 -13.08 10.30
C ARG A 29 -4.52 -12.38 11.01
N GLN A 30 -4.03 -11.28 10.44
CA GLN A 30 -2.96 -10.53 11.07
C GLN A 30 -3.51 -9.56 12.12
N TYR A 31 -4.14 -10.11 13.12
CA TYR A 31 -4.77 -9.34 14.18
C TYR A 31 -3.78 -8.53 15.02
N LEU A 32 -2.50 -8.85 14.93
CA LEU A 32 -1.48 -8.09 15.64
C LEU A 32 -1.39 -6.66 15.14
N SER A 33 -1.42 -6.43 13.82
CA SER A 33 -1.47 -5.09 13.27
C SER A 33 -2.76 -4.37 13.67
N VAL A 34 -3.88 -5.06 13.62
CA VAL A 34 -5.18 -4.51 14.03
C VAL A 34 -5.13 -4.08 15.50
N GLY A 35 -4.63 -4.96 16.37
CA GLY A 35 -4.51 -4.65 17.78
C GLY A 35 -3.58 -3.47 18.04
N ASN A 36 -2.47 -3.38 17.33
CA ASN A 36 -1.54 -2.28 17.46
C ASN A 36 -2.17 -0.95 17.03
N ILE A 37 -2.93 -0.94 15.94
CA ILE A 37 -3.62 0.25 15.46
C ILE A 37 -4.70 0.71 16.46
N GLU A 38 -5.43 -0.24 17.03
CA GLU A 38 -6.44 0.09 18.03
C GLU A 38 -5.82 0.67 19.30
N ALA A 39 -4.67 0.17 19.70
CA ALA A 39 -3.99 0.64 20.90
C ALA A 39 -3.29 1.99 20.67
N ASP A 40 -2.70 2.19 19.50
CA ASP A 40 -1.97 3.41 19.16
C ASP A 40 -2.05 3.61 17.64
N GLY A 41 -2.76 4.62 17.20
CA GLY A 41 -3.00 4.87 15.78
C GLY A 41 -1.78 5.32 14.99
N ARG A 42 -0.62 5.51 15.61
CA ARG A 42 0.57 5.93 14.87
C ARG A 42 1.14 4.77 14.07
N VAL A 43 1.41 5.01 12.80
CA VAL A 43 1.99 4.01 11.92
C VAL A 43 3.07 4.64 11.05
N ALA A 44 4.02 3.81 10.63
CA ALA A 44 5.01 4.17 9.62
C ALA A 44 4.99 3.13 8.53
N LEU A 45 5.06 3.57 7.28
CA LEU A 45 5.03 2.69 6.13
C LEU A 45 6.26 2.91 5.29
N ILE A 46 6.72 1.82 4.68
CA ILE A 46 7.77 1.88 3.66
C ILE A 46 7.22 1.26 2.40
N LEU A 47 7.20 2.06 1.34
CA LEU A 47 6.73 1.60 0.03
C LEU A 47 7.92 1.59 -0.92
N MET A 48 8.11 0.45 -1.59
CA MET A 48 9.27 0.24 -2.47
C MET A 48 8.85 0.21 -3.93
N ASP A 49 9.60 0.93 -4.75
CA ASP A 49 9.53 0.84 -6.19
C ASP A 49 10.94 0.45 -6.68
N TYR A 50 11.20 -0.84 -6.72
CA TYR A 50 12.54 -1.35 -7.01
C TYR A 50 12.99 -1.03 -8.43
N ALA A 51 12.08 -1.08 -9.39
CA ALA A 51 12.42 -0.84 -10.79
C ALA A 51 12.97 0.57 -11.01
N ASN A 52 12.44 1.55 -10.27
CA ASN A 52 12.84 2.94 -10.37
C ASN A 52 13.73 3.39 -9.22
N ARG A 53 14.15 2.47 -8.38
CA ARG A 53 15.00 2.71 -7.22
C ARG A 53 14.47 3.82 -6.33
N ARG A 54 13.17 3.76 -6.03
CA ARG A 54 12.52 4.72 -5.15
C ARG A 54 11.97 4.03 -3.92
N ARG A 55 12.08 4.72 -2.81
CA ARG A 55 11.52 4.28 -1.54
C ARG A 55 10.85 5.46 -0.88
N LEU A 56 9.59 5.29 -0.55
CA LEU A 56 8.80 6.30 0.14
C LEU A 56 8.55 5.86 1.56
N LYS A 57 8.89 6.71 2.51
CA LYS A 57 8.54 6.52 3.91
C LYS A 57 7.39 7.44 4.24
N LEU A 58 6.38 6.91 4.92
CA LEU A 58 5.22 7.66 5.35
C LEU A 58 5.04 7.53 6.85
N TRP A 59 4.71 8.62 7.50
CA TRP A 59 4.26 8.62 8.89
C TRP A 59 2.81 9.05 8.90
N ALA A 60 1.96 8.27 9.53
CA ALA A 60 0.51 8.49 9.45
C ALA A 60 -0.20 8.11 10.75
N ARG A 61 -1.45 8.55 10.84
CA ARG A 61 -2.39 8.11 11.86
C ARG A 61 -3.37 7.17 11.21
N ALA A 62 -3.48 5.96 11.74
CA ALA A 62 -4.36 4.94 11.20
C ALA A 62 -5.59 4.75 12.09
N ARG A 63 -6.70 4.43 11.46
CA ARG A 63 -7.91 4.01 12.14
C ARG A 63 -8.53 2.84 11.38
N LEU A 64 -9.30 2.06 12.08
CA LEU A 64 -9.99 0.91 11.51
C LEU A 64 -11.47 1.24 11.33
N VAL A 65 -12.01 0.83 10.20
CA VAL A 65 -13.44 1.00 9.91
C VAL A 65 -13.99 -0.36 9.55
N GLU A 66 -14.92 -0.86 10.35
CA GLU A 66 -15.55 -2.14 10.11
C GLU A 66 -16.48 -2.06 8.89
N ALA A 67 -16.61 -3.17 8.17
CA ALA A 67 -17.37 -3.19 6.92
C ALA A 67 -18.83 -2.73 7.11
N ALA A 68 -19.42 -3.05 8.24
CA ALA A 68 -20.80 -2.70 8.51
C ALA A 68 -21.00 -1.21 8.81
N ASP A 69 -19.94 -0.51 9.22
CA ASP A 69 -20.06 0.86 9.69
C ASP A 69 -20.01 1.91 8.59
N ASP A 70 -19.35 1.62 7.49
CA ASP A 70 -19.22 2.56 6.37
C ASP A 70 -19.15 1.80 5.05
N PRO A 71 -20.28 1.38 4.50
CA PRO A 71 -20.29 0.63 3.24
C PRO A 71 -19.70 1.39 2.06
N GLU A 72 -19.81 2.71 2.05
CA GLU A 72 -19.27 3.53 0.97
C GLU A 72 -17.74 3.50 0.97
N LEU A 73 -17.13 3.64 2.13
CA LEU A 73 -15.68 3.54 2.27
C LEU A 73 -15.19 2.15 1.88
N ILE A 74 -15.91 1.13 2.30
CA ILE A 74 -15.55 -0.25 1.95
C ILE A 74 -15.56 -0.44 0.43
N ARG A 75 -16.52 0.13 -0.28
CA ARG A 75 -16.53 0.09 -1.74
C ARG A 75 -15.31 0.79 -2.34
N ARG A 76 -14.88 1.89 -1.76
CA ARG A 76 -13.72 2.65 -2.25
C ARG A 76 -12.41 1.90 -2.09
N VAL A 77 -12.27 1.08 -1.06
CA VAL A 77 -11.03 0.30 -0.84
C VAL A 77 -11.11 -1.11 -1.43
N ALA A 78 -12.26 -1.54 -1.86
CA ALA A 78 -12.44 -2.87 -2.44
C ALA A 78 -11.67 -2.97 -3.77
N ILE A 79 -11.24 -4.18 -4.09
CA ILE A 79 -10.52 -4.48 -5.31
C ILE A 79 -11.48 -5.21 -6.23
N PRO A 80 -11.79 -4.67 -7.43
CA PRO A 80 -12.71 -5.32 -8.35
C PRO A 80 -12.24 -6.73 -8.72
N ASN A 81 -13.18 -7.65 -8.74
CA ASN A 81 -12.95 -9.04 -9.13
C ASN A 81 -11.99 -9.82 -8.21
N TYR A 82 -11.66 -9.27 -7.06
CA TYR A 82 -10.86 -10.00 -6.09
C TYR A 82 -11.81 -10.85 -5.22
N PRO A 83 -11.55 -12.16 -5.09
CA PRO A 83 -12.55 -13.07 -4.48
C PRO A 83 -12.68 -12.97 -2.98
N ALA A 84 -11.76 -12.34 -2.28
CA ALA A 84 -11.82 -12.27 -0.84
C ALA A 84 -12.78 -11.19 -0.37
N ARG A 85 -13.50 -11.48 0.73
CA ARG A 85 -14.43 -10.53 1.32
C ARG A 85 -13.70 -9.54 2.20
N VAL A 86 -14.04 -8.26 2.07
CA VAL A 86 -13.48 -7.21 2.91
C VAL A 86 -14.08 -7.28 4.31
N GLU A 87 -13.23 -7.41 5.31
CA GLU A 87 -13.65 -7.44 6.71
C GLU A 87 -13.69 -6.05 7.30
N ARG A 88 -12.70 -5.23 6.98
CA ARG A 88 -12.59 -3.85 7.42
C ARG A 88 -11.71 -3.04 6.50
N ALA A 89 -11.70 -1.75 6.67
CA ALA A 89 -10.75 -0.87 6.00
C ALA A 89 -9.75 -0.33 7.02
N VAL A 90 -8.50 -0.20 6.60
CA VAL A 90 -7.48 0.53 7.34
C VAL A 90 -7.32 1.86 6.64
N VAL A 91 -7.59 2.95 7.35
CA VAL A 91 -7.55 4.31 6.79
C VAL A 91 -6.44 5.08 7.50
N MET A 92 -5.56 5.68 6.72
CA MET A 92 -4.39 6.35 7.26
C MET A 92 -4.35 7.80 6.79
N THR A 93 -4.27 8.73 7.74
CA THR A 93 -4.07 10.14 7.44
C THR A 93 -2.57 10.42 7.48
N VAL A 94 -2.01 10.82 6.37
CA VAL A 94 -0.56 11.03 6.24
C VAL A 94 -0.18 12.33 6.92
N GLU A 95 0.80 12.26 7.83
CA GLU A 95 1.32 13.41 8.55
C GLU A 95 2.65 13.89 7.97
N ALA A 96 3.47 12.99 7.46
CA ALA A 96 4.76 13.32 6.89
C ALA A 96 5.22 12.24 5.93
N PHE A 97 6.09 12.59 5.00
CA PHE A 97 6.68 11.61 4.10
C PHE A 97 8.09 12.04 3.71
N ASP A 98 8.87 11.07 3.24
CA ASP A 98 10.24 11.31 2.82
C ASP A 98 10.63 10.33 1.71
N TRP A 99 11.19 10.88 0.63
CA TRP A 99 11.74 10.09 -0.45
C TRP A 99 13.21 9.80 -0.21
N ASN A 100 13.62 8.56 -0.41
CA ASN A 100 15.01 8.19 -0.24
C ASN A 100 15.83 8.45 -1.49
N CYS A 101 17.14 8.68 -1.28
CA CYS A 101 18.11 8.70 -2.36
C CYS A 101 18.18 7.31 -3.02
N PRO A 102 18.20 7.23 -4.36
CA PRO A 102 18.18 5.94 -5.05
C PRO A 102 19.51 5.19 -5.05
N GLN A 103 20.60 5.80 -4.58
CA GLN A 103 21.94 5.25 -4.72
C GLN A 103 22.13 3.84 -4.17
N HIS A 104 21.47 3.51 -3.09
CA HIS A 104 21.67 2.25 -2.41
C HIS A 104 20.49 1.29 -2.57
N ILE A 105 19.65 1.52 -3.55
CA ILE A 105 18.53 0.63 -3.86
C ILE A 105 18.87 -0.17 -5.10
N THR A 106 18.94 -1.48 -4.94
CA THR A 106 19.17 -2.37 -6.08
C THR A 106 17.90 -2.47 -6.92
N ARG A 107 18.03 -2.26 -8.22
CA ARG A 107 16.89 -2.40 -9.12
C ARG A 107 16.40 -3.83 -9.16
N ARG A 108 15.11 -3.99 -9.14
CA ARG A 108 14.45 -5.29 -9.26
C ARG A 108 13.22 -5.09 -10.12
N TYR A 109 12.94 -6.09 -10.96
CA TYR A 109 11.85 -5.98 -11.92
C TYR A 109 10.93 -7.18 -11.80
N THR A 110 9.65 -6.95 -12.03
CA THR A 110 8.69 -8.03 -12.24
C THR A 110 8.90 -8.58 -13.65
N GLU A 111 8.34 -9.76 -13.93
CA GLU A 111 8.41 -10.33 -15.27
C GLU A 111 7.77 -9.39 -16.31
N ALA A 112 6.66 -8.75 -15.96
CA ALA A 112 6.00 -7.82 -16.85
C ALA A 112 6.87 -6.59 -17.15
N GLU A 113 7.58 -6.09 -16.14
CA GLU A 113 8.50 -4.97 -16.32
C GLU A 113 9.69 -5.35 -17.21
N LEU A 114 10.23 -6.56 -17.04
CA LEU A 114 11.30 -7.05 -17.90
C LEU A 114 10.83 -7.16 -19.34
N ALA A 115 9.65 -7.66 -19.58
CA ALA A 115 9.09 -7.73 -20.92
C ALA A 115 8.97 -6.33 -21.56
N GLY A 116 8.60 -5.33 -20.76
CA GLY A 116 8.54 -3.95 -21.23
C GLY A 116 9.92 -3.39 -21.59
N LEU A 117 10.94 -3.73 -20.83
CA LEU A 117 12.30 -3.29 -21.12
C LEU A 117 12.85 -3.88 -22.42
N ASP A 118 12.39 -5.06 -22.83
CA ASP A 118 12.80 -5.68 -24.07
C ASP A 118 12.08 -5.11 -25.29
N ALA A 119 11.10 -4.27 -25.12
CA ALA A 119 10.40 -3.64 -26.23
C ALA A 119 11.27 -2.55 -26.86
N PRO A 120 11.20 -2.36 -28.20
CA PRO A 120 12.09 -1.41 -28.88
C PRO A 120 12.00 0.02 -28.40
N HIS A 121 10.86 0.41 -27.86
CA HIS A 121 10.68 1.79 -27.42
C HIS A 121 11.00 2.01 -25.96
N SER A 122 11.50 1.04 -25.25
CA SER A 122 11.64 1.14 -23.79
C SER A 122 13.02 1.57 -23.36
N GLN A 123 13.73 2.33 -24.24
CA GLN A 123 14.98 2.69 -23.81
C GLN A 123 15.11 3.93 -23.19
N HIS A 124 14.24 4.56 -22.86
CA HIS A 124 14.49 5.67 -22.11
C HIS A 124 14.91 5.42 -20.81
N GLU A 125 15.58 5.61 -20.39
CA GLU A 125 15.99 5.51 -19.29
C GLU A 125 16.34 6.14 -18.57
N THR A 126 16.39 6.36 -17.93
CA THR A 126 16.49 6.73 -17.14
C THR A 126 17.31 7.08 -16.32
N THR A 127 17.54 7.48 -15.90
CA THR A 127 18.49 7.92 -15.14
C THR A 127 18.35 7.96 -13.83
#